data_9ccfda94317f5c8218e5b40b2527d254
#
_entry.id   9ccfda94317f5c8218e5b40b2527d254
#
_cell.length_a   1.000
_cell.length_b   1.000
_cell.length_c   1.000
_cell.angle_alpha   90.00
_cell.angle_beta   90.00
_cell.angle_gamma   90.00
#
_symmetry.space_group_name_H-M   'P 1'
#
loop_
_entity.id
_entity.type
_entity.pdbx_description
1 polymer ?
#
loop_
_entity_poly.entity_id
_entity_poly.type
_entity_poly.pdbx_seq_one_letter_code
_entity_poly.pdbx_strand_id
1 'polypeptide(L)'
;DKPNIVISLRFHTVGDITHLPDSEIAYCLDELGKVVDKLGVTHNVIVVVQTEKDYETSQAFAIKHGVKLIKSHNVLELIEVYRNVDLLLGMRLHSIILALSVGTPCLGLFYKQWGLKNPGMMSCFNMPYKFWEDRPTAEDIEQNVQTLIQNKQIHTNTILEIVKKEEHMLKSKISEIVQIPYGGGG
;
A
#
# COMPACT_ATOMS: atom_id res chain seq x y z
N ASP A 1 -21.22 10.86 1.95
CA ASP A 1 -20.46 10.24 0.86
C ASP A 1 -19.83 8.93 1.37
N LYS A 2 -19.77 7.90 0.50
CA LYS A 2 -19.15 6.64 0.85
C LYS A 2 -17.63 6.80 0.96
N PRO A 3 -16.97 6.20 1.97
CA PRO A 3 -15.50 6.18 2.03
C PRO A 3 -14.89 5.53 0.79
N ASN A 4 -13.72 6.02 0.38
CA ASN A 4 -12.98 5.53 -0.78
C ASN A 4 -11.84 4.59 -0.33
N ILE A 5 -11.81 3.38 -0.85
CA ILE A 5 -10.77 2.39 -0.57
C ILE A 5 -10.02 2.06 -1.86
N VAL A 6 -8.71 2.13 -1.81
CA VAL A 6 -7.85 1.70 -2.92
C VAL A 6 -7.26 0.33 -2.63
N ILE A 7 -7.18 -0.50 -3.67
CA ILE A 7 -6.45 -1.77 -3.66
C ILE A 7 -5.31 -1.70 -4.68
N SER A 8 -4.10 -2.05 -4.27
CA SER A 8 -2.97 -2.21 -5.18
C SER A 8 -2.46 -3.65 -5.14
N LEU A 9 -2.64 -4.37 -6.25
CA LEU A 9 -2.26 -5.76 -6.38
C LEU A 9 -0.80 -5.93 -6.81
N ARG A 10 -0.18 -7.06 -6.38
CA ARG A 10 1.15 -7.47 -6.81
C ARG A 10 1.24 -9.00 -6.82
N PHE A 11 1.46 -9.57 -8.00
CA PHE A 11 1.72 -11.01 -8.13
C PHE A 11 2.98 -11.30 -8.94
N HIS A 12 3.43 -10.34 -9.74
CA HIS A 12 4.67 -10.46 -10.48
C HIS A 12 5.87 -10.06 -9.62
N THR A 13 6.91 -10.86 -9.69
CA THR A 13 8.18 -10.66 -9.02
C THR A 13 9.28 -10.37 -10.03
N VAL A 14 10.32 -9.66 -9.61
CA VAL A 14 11.48 -9.32 -10.43
C VAL A 14 12.72 -9.88 -9.76
N GLY A 15 13.63 -10.50 -10.52
CA GLY A 15 14.88 -11.08 -10.02
C GLY A 15 14.69 -12.50 -9.49
N ASP A 16 15.49 -12.87 -8.51
CA ASP A 16 15.60 -14.25 -7.97
C ASP A 16 14.43 -14.66 -7.05
N ILE A 17 13.39 -13.84 -6.95
CA ILE A 17 12.21 -14.17 -6.14
C ILE A 17 11.38 -15.22 -6.88
N THR A 18 11.12 -16.35 -6.22
CA THR A 18 10.32 -17.45 -6.76
C THR A 18 8.91 -16.95 -7.14
N HIS A 19 8.44 -17.37 -8.31
CA HIS A 19 7.07 -17.11 -8.73
C HIS A 19 6.09 -17.75 -7.74
N LEU A 20 5.01 -17.02 -7.43
CA LEU A 20 3.92 -17.59 -6.64
C LEU A 20 3.20 -18.67 -7.45
N PRO A 21 2.87 -19.82 -6.84
CA PRO A 21 2.00 -20.80 -7.49
C PRO A 21 0.65 -20.20 -7.87
N ASP A 22 0.05 -20.64 -8.97
CA ASP A 22 -1.26 -20.16 -9.42
C ASP A 22 -2.35 -20.37 -8.36
N SER A 23 -2.25 -21.45 -7.58
CA SER A 23 -3.15 -21.71 -6.45
C SER A 23 -3.07 -20.65 -5.34
N GLU A 24 -1.89 -20.11 -5.09
CA GLU A 24 -1.71 -19.02 -4.11
C GLU A 24 -2.30 -17.70 -4.63
N ILE A 25 -2.06 -17.40 -5.90
CA ILE A 25 -2.64 -16.22 -6.55
C ILE A 25 -4.18 -16.33 -6.56
N ALA A 26 -4.71 -17.50 -6.91
CA ALA A 26 -6.15 -17.75 -6.92
C ALA A 26 -6.78 -17.58 -5.52
N TYR A 27 -6.15 -18.11 -4.48
CA TYR A 27 -6.61 -17.94 -3.09
C TYR A 27 -6.65 -16.45 -2.70
N CYS A 28 -5.56 -15.73 -2.96
CA CYS A 28 -5.46 -14.31 -2.65
C CYS A 28 -6.54 -13.49 -3.37
N LEU A 29 -6.75 -13.72 -4.67
CA LEU A 29 -7.76 -13.03 -5.47
C LEU A 29 -9.19 -13.39 -5.03
N ASP A 30 -9.43 -14.63 -4.59
CA ASP A 30 -10.73 -15.07 -4.09
C ASP A 30 -11.07 -14.37 -2.75
N GLU A 31 -10.14 -14.36 -1.79
CA GLU A 31 -10.36 -13.68 -0.52
C GLU A 31 -10.49 -12.16 -0.69
N LEU A 32 -9.65 -11.53 -1.50
CA LEU A 32 -9.78 -10.11 -1.82
C LEU A 32 -11.08 -9.80 -2.56
N GLY A 33 -11.52 -10.68 -3.45
CA GLY A 33 -12.80 -10.55 -4.14
C GLY A 33 -13.98 -10.51 -3.17
N LYS A 34 -14.01 -11.43 -2.20
CA LYS A 34 -15.02 -11.43 -1.13
C LYS A 34 -15.01 -10.14 -0.32
N VAL A 35 -13.81 -9.60 -0.01
CA VAL A 35 -13.66 -8.30 0.67
C VAL A 35 -14.25 -7.18 -0.17
N VAL A 36 -13.90 -7.12 -1.46
CA VAL A 36 -14.40 -6.10 -2.40
C VAL A 36 -15.92 -6.14 -2.51
N ASP A 37 -16.50 -7.33 -2.66
CA ASP A 37 -17.95 -7.50 -2.82
C ASP A 37 -18.70 -7.03 -1.56
N LYS A 38 -18.16 -7.29 -0.37
CA LYS A 38 -18.72 -6.81 0.90
C LYS A 38 -18.55 -5.29 1.06
N LEU A 39 -17.34 -4.77 0.84
CA LEU A 39 -17.03 -3.35 0.99
C LEU A 39 -17.78 -2.49 -0.03
N GLY A 40 -17.99 -2.98 -1.24
CA GLY A 40 -18.69 -2.26 -2.32
C GLY A 40 -20.11 -1.83 -1.97
N VAL A 41 -20.73 -2.46 -0.99
CA VAL A 41 -22.06 -2.06 -0.47
C VAL A 41 -21.99 -0.69 0.22
N THR A 42 -20.95 -0.44 1.00
CA THR A 42 -20.81 0.73 1.88
C THR A 42 -19.67 1.68 1.50
N HIS A 43 -18.76 1.25 0.64
CA HIS A 43 -17.56 1.98 0.24
C HIS A 43 -17.44 2.06 -1.29
N ASN A 44 -16.70 3.04 -1.77
CA ASN A 44 -16.22 3.06 -3.16
C ASN A 44 -14.88 2.32 -3.20
N VAL A 45 -14.82 1.20 -3.91
CA VAL A 45 -13.59 0.43 -4.07
C VAL A 45 -12.98 0.72 -5.45
N ILE A 46 -11.67 0.98 -5.46
CA ILE A 46 -10.91 1.35 -6.65
C ILE A 46 -9.64 0.50 -6.70
N VAL A 47 -9.35 -0.09 -7.84
CA VAL A 47 -8.06 -0.77 -8.08
C VAL A 47 -7.10 0.23 -8.71
N VAL A 48 -5.87 0.33 -8.17
CA VAL A 48 -4.81 1.20 -8.71
C VAL A 48 -3.64 0.36 -9.20
N VAL A 49 -3.22 0.63 -10.43
CA VAL A 49 -2.10 -0.04 -11.09
C VAL A 49 -0.99 0.96 -11.38
N GLN A 50 0.21 0.66 -10.90
CA GLN A 50 1.40 1.50 -11.06
C GLN A 50 2.44 0.93 -12.03
N THR A 51 2.32 -0.35 -12.38
CA THR A 51 3.28 -1.02 -13.26
C THR A 51 2.56 -1.86 -14.30
N GLU A 52 3.11 -1.94 -15.52
CA GLU A 52 2.54 -2.74 -16.59
C GLU A 52 2.40 -4.22 -16.21
N LYS A 53 3.33 -4.74 -15.41
CA LYS A 53 3.35 -6.14 -14.98
C LYS A 53 2.12 -6.59 -14.18
N ASP A 54 1.46 -5.65 -13.47
CA ASP A 54 0.27 -5.97 -12.67
C ASP A 54 -1.03 -5.66 -13.42
N TYR A 55 -0.94 -5.09 -14.60
CA TYR A 55 -2.11 -4.53 -15.29
C TYR A 55 -3.14 -5.60 -15.63
N GLU A 56 -2.74 -6.68 -16.30
CA GLU A 56 -3.68 -7.72 -16.75
C GLU A 56 -4.46 -8.35 -15.57
N THR A 57 -3.75 -8.74 -14.51
CA THR A 57 -4.39 -9.34 -13.32
C THR A 57 -5.30 -8.34 -12.62
N SER A 58 -4.85 -7.10 -12.49
CA SER A 58 -5.66 -6.04 -11.84
C SER A 58 -6.89 -5.67 -12.67
N GLN A 59 -6.78 -5.64 -13.99
CA GLN A 59 -7.90 -5.38 -14.90
C GLN A 59 -8.93 -6.51 -14.84
N ALA A 60 -8.49 -7.75 -14.91
CA ALA A 60 -9.38 -8.92 -14.81
C ALA A 60 -10.12 -8.92 -13.46
N PHE A 61 -9.41 -8.62 -12.36
CA PHE A 61 -9.99 -8.49 -11.03
C PHE A 61 -11.02 -7.35 -10.97
N ALA A 62 -10.69 -6.18 -11.47
CA ALA A 62 -11.59 -5.01 -11.46
C ALA A 62 -12.88 -5.28 -12.27
N ILE A 63 -12.75 -5.90 -13.44
CA ILE A 63 -13.90 -6.28 -14.29
C ILE A 63 -14.78 -7.32 -13.55
N LYS A 64 -14.17 -8.36 -12.98
CA LYS A 64 -14.90 -9.43 -12.26
C LYS A 64 -15.76 -8.89 -11.12
N HIS A 65 -15.25 -7.90 -10.38
CA HIS A 65 -15.92 -7.34 -9.21
C HIS A 65 -16.62 -6.00 -9.47
N GLY A 66 -16.68 -5.54 -10.73
CA GLY A 66 -17.39 -4.33 -11.13
C GLY A 66 -16.85 -3.05 -10.48
N VAL A 67 -15.54 -3.00 -10.18
CA VAL A 67 -14.89 -1.85 -9.53
C VAL A 67 -14.06 -1.04 -10.53
N LYS A 68 -13.85 0.25 -10.21
CA LYS A 68 -13.06 1.15 -11.06
C LYS A 68 -11.59 0.76 -11.04
N LEU A 69 -10.93 0.84 -12.20
CA LEU A 69 -9.48 0.73 -12.35
C LEU A 69 -8.88 2.11 -12.68
N ILE A 70 -7.83 2.49 -11.98
CA ILE A 70 -6.97 3.62 -12.31
C ILE A 70 -5.58 3.09 -12.63
N LYS A 71 -5.07 3.40 -13.82
CA LYS A 71 -3.71 3.10 -14.24
C LYS A 71 -2.94 4.40 -14.37
N SER A 72 -1.86 4.55 -13.61
CA SER A 72 -0.94 5.68 -13.74
C SER A 72 0.48 5.28 -13.37
N HIS A 73 1.44 5.81 -14.13
CA HIS A 73 2.88 5.75 -13.83
C HIS A 73 3.40 7.09 -13.33
N ASN A 74 2.54 8.10 -13.28
CA ASN A 74 2.89 9.44 -12.81
C ASN A 74 2.76 9.51 -11.28
N VAL A 75 3.86 9.77 -10.61
CA VAL A 75 3.94 9.84 -9.14
C VAL A 75 3.02 10.92 -8.58
N LEU A 76 2.90 12.08 -9.23
CA LEU A 76 2.06 13.17 -8.76
C LEU A 76 0.56 12.83 -8.87
N GLU A 77 0.16 12.17 -9.95
CA GLU A 77 -1.22 11.68 -10.09
C GLU A 77 -1.55 10.64 -9.02
N LEU A 78 -0.63 9.71 -8.74
CA LEU A 78 -0.80 8.69 -7.72
C LEU A 78 -0.89 9.32 -6.31
N ILE A 79 -0.07 10.32 -6.02
CA ILE A 79 -0.14 11.09 -4.76
C ILE A 79 -1.53 11.72 -4.60
N GLU A 80 -2.08 12.32 -5.67
CA GLU A 80 -3.42 12.91 -5.63
C GLU A 80 -4.51 11.83 -5.42
N VAL A 81 -4.37 10.66 -6.05
CA VAL A 81 -5.28 9.54 -5.79
C VAL A 81 -5.24 9.16 -4.31
N TYR A 82 -4.04 8.92 -3.75
CA TYR A 82 -3.91 8.50 -2.35
C TYR A 82 -4.33 9.58 -1.35
N ARG A 83 -4.16 10.86 -1.66
CA ARG A 83 -4.64 11.96 -0.81
C ARG A 83 -6.17 11.99 -0.69
N ASN A 84 -6.87 11.51 -1.70
CA ASN A 84 -8.34 11.56 -1.79
C ASN A 84 -9.02 10.23 -1.43
N VAL A 85 -8.29 9.29 -0.81
CA VAL A 85 -8.87 8.03 -0.34
C VAL A 85 -8.76 7.89 1.18
N ASP A 86 -9.55 6.98 1.73
CA ASP A 86 -9.65 6.78 3.17
C ASP A 86 -8.74 5.66 3.65
N LEU A 87 -8.41 4.72 2.78
CA LEU A 87 -7.59 3.56 3.09
C LEU A 87 -6.96 2.96 1.83
N LEU A 88 -5.72 2.45 1.98
CA LEU A 88 -5.07 1.59 1.00
C LEU A 88 -4.97 0.15 1.52
N LEU A 89 -5.48 -0.82 0.75
CA LEU A 89 -5.09 -2.24 0.84
C LEU A 89 -3.88 -2.45 -0.10
N GLY A 90 -2.68 -2.50 0.47
CA GLY A 90 -1.44 -2.41 -0.30
C GLY A 90 -0.68 -3.73 -0.35
N MET A 91 -0.41 -4.24 -1.56
CA MET A 91 0.54 -5.33 -1.79
C MET A 91 1.88 -4.81 -2.34
N ARG A 92 1.92 -3.56 -2.82
CA ARG A 92 3.12 -2.93 -3.38
C ARG A 92 3.72 -1.91 -2.44
N LEU A 93 5.04 -2.02 -2.22
CA LEU A 93 5.78 -1.09 -1.36
C LEU A 93 5.64 0.37 -1.81
N HIS A 94 5.77 0.65 -3.11
CA HIS A 94 5.67 2.03 -3.61
C HIS A 94 4.27 2.62 -3.41
N SER A 95 3.20 1.83 -3.57
CA SER A 95 1.83 2.28 -3.25
C SER A 95 1.72 2.67 -1.78
N ILE A 96 2.27 1.85 -0.89
CA ILE A 96 2.26 2.09 0.56
C ILE A 96 3.05 3.36 0.90
N ILE A 97 4.25 3.52 0.34
CA ILE A 97 5.08 4.72 0.56
C ILE A 97 4.33 5.99 0.14
N LEU A 98 3.72 5.99 -1.04
CA LEU A 98 2.98 7.15 -1.54
C LEU A 98 1.74 7.46 -0.69
N ALA A 99 0.98 6.45 -0.29
CA ALA A 99 -0.18 6.64 0.58
C ALA A 99 0.23 7.18 1.96
N LEU A 100 1.23 6.59 2.59
CA LEU A 100 1.74 7.06 3.89
C LEU A 100 2.32 8.47 3.81
N SER A 101 2.96 8.85 2.71
CA SER A 101 3.53 10.19 2.54
C SER A 101 2.49 11.31 2.60
N VAL A 102 1.23 11.00 2.33
CA VAL A 102 0.10 11.94 2.39
C VAL A 102 -0.85 11.69 3.56
N GLY A 103 -0.46 10.82 4.50
CA GLY A 103 -1.24 10.53 5.70
C GLY A 103 -2.36 9.51 5.54
N THR A 104 -2.40 8.79 4.42
CA THR A 104 -3.44 7.78 4.17
C THR A 104 -3.11 6.47 4.88
N PRO A 105 -3.98 5.97 5.77
CA PRO A 105 -3.78 4.69 6.45
C PRO A 105 -3.70 3.52 5.46
N CYS A 106 -2.91 2.50 5.83
CA CYS A 106 -2.68 1.34 5.00
C CYS A 106 -2.90 0.03 5.77
N LEU A 107 -3.43 -0.98 5.09
CA LEU A 107 -3.31 -2.38 5.49
C LEU A 107 -2.41 -3.09 4.49
N GLY A 108 -1.26 -3.60 4.95
CA GLY A 108 -0.33 -4.35 4.12
C GLY A 108 -0.77 -5.81 3.96
N LEU A 109 -0.70 -6.34 2.74
CA LEU A 109 -0.98 -7.74 2.44
C LEU A 109 0.19 -8.29 1.63
N PHE A 110 1.02 -9.15 2.26
CA PHE A 110 2.32 -9.52 1.71
C PHE A 110 2.50 -11.05 1.64
N TYR A 111 3.50 -11.48 0.88
CA TYR A 111 4.10 -12.80 0.98
C TYR A 111 5.46 -12.68 1.67
N LYS A 112 5.78 -13.63 2.56
CA LYS A 112 7.05 -13.64 3.34
C LYS A 112 8.26 -13.65 2.42
N GLN A 113 8.17 -14.32 1.27
CA GLN A 113 9.23 -14.34 0.26
C GLN A 113 9.56 -12.98 -0.36
N TRP A 114 8.70 -11.96 -0.21
CA TRP A 114 9.01 -10.60 -0.68
C TRP A 114 9.96 -9.83 0.25
N GLY A 115 10.39 -10.47 1.34
CA GLY A 115 11.37 -9.95 2.29
C GLY A 115 10.78 -8.98 3.31
N LEU A 116 11.68 -8.38 4.09
CA LEU A 116 11.31 -7.60 5.29
C LEU A 116 11.04 -6.11 5.03
N LYS A 117 11.27 -5.61 3.82
CA LYS A 117 11.09 -4.17 3.52
C LYS A 117 9.64 -3.71 3.71
N ASN A 118 8.68 -4.51 3.22
CA ASN A 118 7.26 -4.17 3.32
C ASN A 118 6.76 -4.20 4.77
N PRO A 119 6.94 -5.31 5.54
CA PRO A 119 6.58 -5.32 6.96
C PRO A 119 7.31 -4.25 7.78
N GLY A 120 8.60 -4.01 7.48
CA GLY A 120 9.39 -2.97 8.14
C GLY A 120 8.80 -1.57 7.95
N MET A 121 8.39 -1.25 6.72
CA MET A 121 7.71 0.03 6.43
C MET A 121 6.42 0.16 7.22
N MET A 122 5.57 -0.88 7.23
CA MET A 122 4.31 -0.85 7.98
C MET A 122 4.56 -0.65 9.48
N SER A 123 5.54 -1.35 10.05
CA SER A 123 5.90 -1.23 11.47
C SER A 123 6.41 0.18 11.81
N CYS A 124 7.21 0.81 10.96
CA CYS A 124 7.69 2.18 11.16
C CYS A 124 6.56 3.19 11.28
N PHE A 125 5.43 2.95 10.61
CA PHE A 125 4.26 3.82 10.62
C PHE A 125 3.13 3.34 11.54
N ASN A 126 3.36 2.30 12.35
CA ASN A 126 2.35 1.67 13.21
C ASN A 126 1.11 1.21 12.43
N MET A 127 1.30 0.73 11.20
CA MET A 127 0.23 0.22 10.35
C MET A 127 0.20 -1.31 10.36
N PRO A 128 -0.99 -1.91 10.36
CA PRO A 128 -1.14 -3.37 10.36
C PRO A 128 -0.76 -3.97 9.02
N TYR A 129 -0.31 -5.22 9.07
CA TYR A 129 -0.11 -6.05 7.88
C TYR A 129 -0.41 -7.52 8.16
N LYS A 130 -0.63 -8.29 7.10
CA LYS A 130 -0.84 -9.74 7.14
C LYS A 130 0.00 -10.41 6.08
N PHE A 131 0.39 -11.65 6.34
CA PHE A 131 1.01 -12.50 5.33
C PHE A 131 -0.01 -13.49 4.78
N TRP A 132 0.00 -13.69 3.47
CA TRP A 132 -0.89 -14.63 2.79
C TRP A 132 -0.62 -16.09 3.19
N GLU A 133 0.62 -16.41 3.57
CA GLU A 133 0.98 -17.74 4.11
C GLU A 133 0.26 -18.05 5.44
N ASP A 134 -0.15 -17.04 6.18
CA ASP A 134 -0.93 -17.20 7.42
C ASP A 134 -2.43 -17.36 7.15
N ARG A 135 -2.83 -17.44 5.87
CA ARG A 135 -4.22 -17.69 5.40
C ARG A 135 -5.26 -16.72 5.97
N PRO A 136 -5.04 -15.38 5.89
CA PRO A 136 -6.04 -14.43 6.33
C PRO A 136 -7.32 -14.57 5.51
N THR A 137 -8.45 -14.66 6.18
CA THR A 137 -9.77 -14.73 5.53
C THR A 137 -10.27 -13.35 5.13
N ALA A 138 -11.30 -13.31 4.28
CA ALA A 138 -11.98 -12.06 3.92
C ALA A 138 -12.50 -11.33 5.17
N GLU A 139 -13.01 -12.05 6.16
CA GLU A 139 -13.48 -11.52 7.43
C GLU A 139 -12.35 -10.87 8.23
N ASP A 140 -11.17 -11.50 8.29
CA ASP A 140 -9.99 -10.94 8.96
C ASP A 140 -9.53 -9.62 8.31
N ILE A 141 -9.55 -9.58 6.99
CA ILE A 141 -9.17 -8.37 6.23
C ILE A 141 -10.22 -7.28 6.45
N GLU A 142 -11.50 -7.60 6.31
CA GLU A 142 -12.61 -6.68 6.49
C GLU A 142 -12.59 -6.04 7.90
N GLN A 143 -12.38 -6.84 8.95
CA GLN A 143 -12.30 -6.34 10.32
C GLN A 143 -11.17 -5.32 10.49
N ASN A 144 -9.99 -5.56 9.89
CA ASN A 144 -8.88 -4.59 9.90
C ASN A 144 -9.26 -3.32 9.14
N VAL A 145 -9.91 -3.43 7.98
CA VAL A 145 -10.40 -2.29 7.20
C VAL A 145 -11.36 -1.43 8.02
N GLN A 146 -12.35 -2.04 8.66
CA GLN A 146 -13.32 -1.33 9.50
C GLN A 146 -12.63 -0.59 10.65
N THR A 147 -11.70 -1.25 11.34
CA THR A 147 -10.94 -0.64 12.45
C THR A 147 -10.12 0.55 11.97
N LEU A 148 -9.44 0.45 10.84
CA LEU A 148 -8.63 1.54 10.28
C LEU A 148 -9.49 2.73 9.84
N ILE A 149 -10.63 2.48 9.20
CA ILE A 149 -11.56 3.55 8.78
C ILE A 149 -12.17 4.25 9.98
N GLN A 150 -12.63 3.51 10.99
CA GLN A 150 -13.18 4.08 12.22
C GLN A 150 -12.18 5.00 12.94
N ASN A 151 -10.90 4.67 12.90
CA ASN A 151 -9.82 5.42 13.54
C ASN A 151 -8.99 6.24 12.55
N LYS A 152 -9.49 6.48 11.33
CA LYS A 152 -8.75 7.14 10.24
C LYS A 152 -8.03 8.40 10.70
N GLN A 153 -8.72 9.31 11.40
CA GLN A 153 -8.13 10.59 11.79
C GLN A 153 -6.95 10.43 12.74
N ILE A 154 -7.01 9.47 13.67
CA ILE A 154 -5.92 9.17 14.60
C ILE A 154 -4.73 8.62 13.82
N HIS A 155 -4.96 7.67 12.91
CA HIS A 155 -3.90 7.11 12.08
C HIS A 155 -3.28 8.16 11.17
N THR A 156 -4.08 9.00 10.49
CA THR A 156 -3.58 10.09 9.65
C THR A 156 -2.67 11.04 10.42
N ASN A 157 -3.08 11.47 11.61
CA ASN A 157 -2.26 12.35 12.44
C ASN A 157 -0.93 11.70 12.82
N THR A 158 -0.95 10.45 13.29
CA THR A 158 0.27 9.70 13.65
C THR A 158 1.20 9.53 12.44
N ILE A 159 0.66 9.16 11.29
CA ILE A 159 1.45 9.00 10.05
C ILE A 159 2.13 10.33 9.68
N LEU A 160 1.39 11.44 9.66
CA LEU A 160 1.93 12.74 9.29
C LEU A 160 2.97 13.26 10.30
N GLU A 161 2.84 12.94 11.58
CA GLU A 161 3.88 13.23 12.59
C GLU A 161 5.18 12.46 12.29
N ILE A 162 5.07 11.17 11.94
CA ILE A 162 6.23 10.35 11.55
C ILE A 162 6.89 10.92 10.28
N VAL A 163 6.11 11.25 9.25
CA VAL A 163 6.61 11.86 8.00
C VAL A 163 7.40 13.14 8.30
N LYS A 164 6.85 14.04 9.11
CA LYS A 164 7.53 15.30 9.48
C LYS A 164 8.83 15.07 10.22
N LYS A 165 8.87 14.09 11.12
CA LYS A 165 10.07 13.73 11.88
C LYS A 165 11.17 13.20 10.94
N GLU A 166 10.82 12.29 10.04
CA GLU A 166 11.76 11.73 9.06
C GLU A 166 12.28 12.79 8.10
N GLU A 167 11.42 13.69 7.62
CA GLU A 167 11.81 14.83 6.79
C GLU A 167 12.80 15.76 7.50
N HIS A 168 12.54 16.07 8.77
CA HIS A 168 13.43 16.88 9.59
C HIS A 168 14.80 16.23 9.78
N MET A 169 14.83 14.95 10.11
CA MET A 169 16.09 14.19 10.26
C MET A 169 16.88 14.14 8.96
N LEU A 170 16.22 13.95 7.81
CA LEU A 170 16.88 13.94 6.51
C LEU A 170 17.50 15.33 6.18
N LYS A 171 16.75 16.41 6.42
CA LYS A 171 17.25 17.78 6.21
C LYS A 171 18.46 18.09 7.09
N SER A 172 18.46 17.67 8.37
CA SER A 172 19.59 17.82 9.28
C SER A 172 20.83 17.10 8.76
N LYS A 173 20.71 15.83 8.38
CA LYS A 173 21.82 15.04 7.82
C LYS A 173 22.40 15.65 6.53
N ILE A 174 21.55 16.13 5.64
CA ILE A 174 21.99 16.80 4.40
C ILE A 174 22.77 18.08 4.75
N SER A 175 22.30 18.88 5.70
CA SER A 175 22.98 20.09 6.13
C SER A 175 24.37 19.79 6.72
N GLU A 176 24.52 18.72 7.50
CA GLU A 176 25.81 18.27 8.03
C GLU A 176 26.76 17.87 6.90
N ILE A 177 26.30 17.14 5.89
CA ILE A 177 27.13 16.72 4.74
C ILE A 177 27.58 17.92 3.91
N VAL A 178 26.70 18.89 3.67
CA VAL A 178 27.01 20.09 2.88
C VAL A 178 28.01 21.02 3.60
N GLN A 179 28.05 21.00 4.94
CA GLN A 179 28.96 21.80 5.75
C GLN A 179 30.36 21.19 5.90
N ILE A 180 30.58 19.93 5.46
CA ILE A 180 31.94 19.35 5.45
C ILE A 180 32.75 20.11 4.39
N PRO A 181 33.78 20.89 4.76
CA PRO A 181 34.64 21.54 3.78
C PRO A 181 35.35 20.47 2.96
N TYR A 182 35.31 20.56 1.66
CA TYR A 182 36.18 19.80 0.79
C TYR A 182 37.60 20.01 1.28
N GLY A 183 38.16 19.04 1.98
CA GLY A 183 39.56 19.05 2.39
C GLY A 183 40.40 19.17 1.12
N GLY A 184 40.95 20.35 0.87
CA GLY A 184 41.87 20.55 -0.19
C GLY A 184 43.08 19.65 0.05
N GLY A 185 43.19 18.63 -0.79
CA GLY A 185 44.41 17.84 -0.89
C GLY A 185 45.50 18.78 -1.42
N GLY A 186 46.46 19.07 -0.57
CA GLY A 186 47.74 19.59 -0.96
C GLY A 186 48.67 18.47 -1.44
#